data_7ec433fec2f82711e7e17394cf598731
#
_entry.id   7ec433fec2f82711e7e17394cf598731
#
_cell.length_a   1.000
_cell.length_b   1.000
_cell.length_c   1.000
_cell.angle_alpha   90.00
_cell.angle_beta   90.00
_cell.angle_gamma   90.00
#
_symmetry.space_group_name_H-M   'P 1'
#
loop_
_entity.id
_entity.type
_entity.pdbx_description
1 polymer ?
#
loop_
_entity_poly.entity_id
_entity_poly.type
_entity_poly.pdbx_seq_one_letter_code
_entity_poly.pdbx_strand_id
1 'polypeptide(L)'
;MSKYGIDYVRIRLELDRRVLSDYPIRTPEDAVMFLSEQMKDLDREVLAVVDLAPDGRPVNMTMASVGTLKAAIVEPRELYKAAILCNADSILLAHNHPSGALEASSHDVDITNRMIECGRILGIPLVDHVIIAGYTGMYRSLREDHLCDFEQVDLSMAAEERSRYMAK
;
A
#
# COMPACT_ATOMS: atom_id res chain seq x y z
N MET A 1 13.41 -21.27 -42.68
CA MET A 1 13.11 -21.55 -41.27
C MET A 1 12.93 -20.23 -40.56
N SER A 2 11.75 -19.98 -40.00
CA SER A 2 11.48 -18.78 -39.15
C SER A 2 12.32 -18.91 -37.87
N LYS A 3 13.15 -17.90 -37.57
CA LYS A 3 13.88 -17.84 -36.31
C LYS A 3 12.98 -17.16 -35.26
N TYR A 4 12.73 -17.84 -34.16
CA TYR A 4 12.11 -17.22 -33.00
C TYR A 4 13.17 -16.40 -32.25
N GLY A 5 12.88 -15.15 -31.98
CA GLY A 5 13.70 -14.27 -31.16
C GLY A 5 13.04 -14.05 -29.77
N ILE A 6 13.85 -13.74 -28.77
CA ILE A 6 13.41 -13.27 -27.46
C ILE A 6 14.08 -11.93 -27.19
N ASP A 7 13.33 -11.04 -26.51
CA ASP A 7 13.86 -9.76 -26.11
C ASP A 7 14.45 -9.85 -24.70
N TYR A 8 15.65 -9.30 -24.52
CA TYR A 8 16.22 -9.11 -23.19
C TYR A 8 15.78 -7.75 -22.65
N VAL A 9 14.92 -7.78 -21.63
CA VAL A 9 14.30 -6.57 -21.10
C VAL A 9 14.82 -6.23 -19.70
N ARG A 10 14.75 -4.91 -19.35
CA ARG A 10 14.97 -4.41 -18.00
C ARG A 10 13.74 -3.65 -17.54
N ILE A 11 13.31 -3.91 -16.31
CA ILE A 11 12.21 -3.19 -15.68
C ILE A 11 12.82 -2.22 -14.66
N ARG A 12 12.30 -0.98 -14.62
CA ARG A 12 12.77 0.06 -13.70
C ARG A 12 11.60 0.83 -13.13
N LEU A 13 11.76 1.30 -11.88
CA LEU A 13 10.92 2.35 -11.31
C LEU A 13 11.51 3.70 -11.72
N GLU A 14 10.65 4.61 -12.17
CA GLU A 14 11.00 6.00 -12.44
C GLU A 14 10.46 6.89 -11.33
N LEU A 15 11.30 7.79 -10.83
CA LEU A 15 10.90 8.78 -9.83
C LEU A 15 10.13 9.90 -10.53
N ASP A 16 8.83 10.03 -10.21
CA ASP A 16 8.02 11.16 -10.64
C ASP A 16 8.29 12.38 -9.75
N ARG A 17 8.00 12.24 -8.46
CA ARG A 17 8.28 13.27 -7.45
C ARG A 17 8.70 12.63 -6.12
N ARG A 18 9.41 13.40 -5.31
CA ARG A 18 9.78 12.96 -3.96
C ARG A 18 8.76 13.46 -2.95
N VAL A 19 8.25 12.53 -2.14
CA VAL A 19 7.47 12.79 -0.94
C VAL A 19 8.34 12.41 0.25
N LEU A 20 8.44 13.28 1.24
CA LEU A 20 9.26 13.03 2.43
C LEU A 20 8.37 12.58 3.59
N SER A 21 8.87 11.62 4.35
CA SER A 21 8.34 11.25 5.66
C SER A 21 9.48 11.34 6.67
N ASP A 22 9.21 12.02 7.77
CA ASP A 22 10.19 12.19 8.86
C ASP A 22 10.13 11.05 9.88
N TYR A 23 9.19 10.13 9.71
CA TYR A 23 8.91 9.03 10.65
C TYR A 23 8.47 7.74 9.92
N PRO A 24 8.69 6.57 10.54
CA PRO A 24 8.17 5.32 10.03
C PRO A 24 6.65 5.23 10.26
N ILE A 25 5.96 4.53 9.36
CA ILE A 25 4.53 4.22 9.47
C ILE A 25 4.41 2.92 10.26
N ARG A 26 3.93 3.01 11.50
CA ARG A 26 3.74 1.86 12.41
C ARG A 26 2.30 1.73 12.90
N THR A 27 1.56 2.80 12.85
CA THR A 27 0.15 2.87 13.25
C THR A 27 -0.70 3.44 12.13
N PRO A 28 -2.03 3.24 12.14
CA PRO A 28 -2.92 3.90 11.18
C PRO A 28 -2.81 5.43 11.24
N GLU A 29 -2.58 6.02 12.42
CA GLU A 29 -2.37 7.46 12.58
C GLU A 29 -1.14 7.93 11.81
N ASP A 30 -0.01 7.21 11.90
CA ASP A 30 1.20 7.54 11.15
C ASP A 30 0.91 7.52 9.64
N ALA A 31 0.16 6.52 9.17
CA ALA A 31 -0.24 6.40 7.78
C ALA A 31 -1.09 7.59 7.34
N VAL A 32 -2.08 7.98 8.15
CA VAL A 32 -2.96 9.11 7.86
C VAL A 32 -2.20 10.42 7.85
N MET A 33 -1.32 10.66 8.81
CA MET A 33 -0.46 11.85 8.83
C MET A 33 0.38 11.96 7.55
N PHE A 34 0.96 10.85 7.10
CA PHE A 34 1.75 10.83 5.86
C PHE A 34 0.89 11.04 4.61
N LEU A 35 -0.28 10.39 4.53
CA LEU A 35 -1.10 10.33 3.32
C LEU A 35 -2.08 11.51 3.20
N SER A 36 -2.54 12.09 4.30
CA SER A 36 -3.52 13.18 4.28
C SER A 36 -3.05 14.35 3.41
N GLU A 37 -1.79 14.73 3.52
CA GLU A 37 -1.23 15.82 2.70
C GLU A 37 -1.20 15.48 1.20
N GLN A 38 -1.21 14.19 0.86
CA GLN A 38 -1.17 13.75 -0.53
C GLN A 38 -2.56 13.52 -1.13
N MET A 39 -3.57 13.29 -0.28
CA MET A 39 -4.87 12.80 -0.71
C MET A 39 -6.05 13.72 -0.35
N LYS A 40 -5.89 14.66 0.60
CA LYS A 40 -6.99 15.51 1.12
C LYS A 40 -7.70 16.37 0.08
N ASP A 41 -6.97 16.83 -0.93
CA ASP A 41 -7.49 17.76 -1.96
C ASP A 41 -7.93 17.05 -3.24
N LEU A 42 -7.97 15.72 -3.24
CA LEU A 42 -8.39 14.96 -4.40
C LEU A 42 -9.91 15.01 -4.55
N ASP A 43 -10.37 15.41 -5.75
CA ASP A 43 -11.79 15.57 -6.11
C ASP A 43 -12.49 14.24 -6.44
N ARG A 44 -11.75 13.14 -6.42
CA ARG A 44 -12.20 11.79 -6.75
C ARG A 44 -11.54 10.75 -5.86
N GLU A 45 -12.13 9.55 -5.82
CA GLU A 45 -11.53 8.42 -5.11
C GLU A 45 -10.23 7.99 -5.78
N VAL A 46 -9.19 7.83 -4.99
CA VAL A 46 -7.87 7.35 -5.42
C VAL A 46 -7.43 6.28 -4.46
N LEU A 47 -7.02 5.14 -5.00
CA LEU A 47 -6.36 4.08 -4.24
C LEU A 47 -4.85 4.23 -4.36
N ALA A 48 -4.19 4.38 -3.24
CA ALA A 48 -2.74 4.44 -3.12
C ALA A 48 -2.17 3.18 -2.47
N VAL A 49 -0.98 2.81 -2.90
CA VAL A 49 -0.15 1.79 -2.26
C VAL A 49 1.10 2.47 -1.73
N VAL A 50 1.42 2.24 -0.47
CA VAL A 50 2.69 2.65 0.14
C VAL A 50 3.51 1.39 0.40
N ASP A 51 4.68 1.33 -0.21
CA ASP A 51 5.63 0.25 -0.01
C ASP A 51 6.51 0.58 1.20
N LEU A 52 6.64 -0.36 2.13
CA LEU A 52 7.31 -0.16 3.40
C LEU A 52 8.60 -1.00 3.48
N ALA A 53 9.61 -0.41 4.12
CA ALA A 53 10.80 -1.11 4.57
C ALA A 53 10.51 -1.90 5.87
N PRO A 54 11.42 -2.81 6.30
CA PRO A 54 11.22 -3.62 7.51
C PRO A 54 11.00 -2.83 8.80
N ASP A 55 11.49 -1.60 8.86
CA ASP A 55 11.35 -0.70 10.01
C ASP A 55 10.12 0.22 9.90
N GLY A 56 9.28 0.01 8.90
CA GLY A 56 8.07 0.80 8.63
C GLY A 56 8.31 2.09 7.85
N ARG A 57 9.55 2.39 7.44
CA ARG A 57 9.79 3.58 6.62
C ARG A 57 9.19 3.42 5.24
N PRO A 58 8.45 4.43 4.74
CA PRO A 58 7.96 4.41 3.37
C PRO A 58 9.13 4.45 2.38
N VAL A 59 9.12 3.52 1.43
CA VAL A 59 10.12 3.38 0.35
C VAL A 59 9.66 4.13 -0.89
N ASN A 60 8.44 3.86 -1.30
CA ASN A 60 7.76 4.58 -2.37
C ASN A 60 6.24 4.55 -2.19
N MET A 61 5.56 5.33 -3.00
CA MET A 61 4.10 5.36 -3.06
C MET A 61 3.66 5.41 -4.52
N THR A 62 2.64 4.62 -4.86
CA THR A 62 2.01 4.63 -6.17
C THR A 62 0.52 4.89 -6.06
N MET A 63 -0.03 5.69 -6.99
CA MET A 63 -1.46 5.85 -7.17
C MET A 63 -1.93 4.77 -8.15
N ALA A 64 -2.63 3.77 -7.63
CA ALA A 64 -2.96 2.56 -8.38
C ALA A 64 -4.27 2.65 -9.16
N SER A 65 -5.21 3.47 -8.69
CA SER A 65 -6.51 3.69 -9.35
C SER A 65 -6.98 5.11 -9.09
N VAL A 66 -7.58 5.72 -10.08
CA VAL A 66 -8.16 7.07 -10.02
C VAL A 66 -9.58 7.01 -10.58
N GLY A 67 -10.58 7.39 -9.78
CA GLY A 67 -12.00 7.33 -10.14
C GLY A 67 -12.78 6.45 -9.17
N THR A 68 -14.06 6.16 -9.46
CA THR A 68 -14.83 5.30 -8.57
C THR A 68 -14.24 3.89 -8.54
N LEU A 69 -13.86 3.40 -7.38
CA LEU A 69 -13.36 2.04 -7.18
C LEU A 69 -14.37 0.97 -7.69
N LYS A 70 -15.67 1.31 -7.72
CA LYS A 70 -16.73 0.45 -8.24
C LYS A 70 -16.63 0.16 -9.74
N ALA A 71 -15.94 1.00 -10.51
CA ALA A 71 -15.82 0.87 -11.97
C ALA A 71 -14.43 0.37 -12.43
N ALA A 72 -13.42 0.47 -11.59
CA ALA A 72 -12.08 0.00 -11.92
C ALA A 72 -11.86 -1.40 -11.34
N ILE A 73 -11.58 -2.38 -12.20
CA ILE A 73 -11.08 -3.68 -11.73
C ILE A 73 -9.66 -3.45 -11.24
N VAL A 74 -9.51 -3.29 -9.93
CA VAL A 74 -8.19 -3.18 -9.30
C VAL A 74 -7.59 -4.58 -9.22
N GLU A 75 -6.56 -4.82 -9.99
CA GLU A 75 -5.88 -6.10 -10.04
C GLU A 75 -4.67 -6.12 -9.08
N PRO A 76 -4.50 -7.17 -8.25
CA PRO A 76 -3.37 -7.28 -7.34
C PRO A 76 -2.00 -7.10 -8.02
N ARG A 77 -1.86 -7.57 -9.29
CA ARG A 77 -0.63 -7.38 -10.05
C ARG A 77 -0.24 -5.91 -10.24
N GLU A 78 -1.22 -5.01 -10.32
CA GLU A 78 -0.95 -3.57 -10.45
C GLU A 78 -0.51 -2.97 -9.10
N LEU A 79 -1.12 -3.43 -8.01
CA LEU A 79 -0.81 -2.97 -6.66
C LEU A 79 0.55 -3.46 -6.17
N TYR A 80 0.93 -4.70 -6.46
CA TYR A 80 2.20 -5.30 -6.04
C TYR A 80 3.38 -5.02 -6.97
N LYS A 81 3.16 -4.45 -8.14
CA LYS A 81 4.21 -4.23 -9.14
C LYS A 81 5.38 -3.42 -8.59
N ALA A 82 5.12 -2.28 -7.95
CA ALA A 82 6.15 -1.43 -7.37
C ALA A 82 6.82 -2.10 -6.17
N ALA A 83 6.03 -2.73 -5.29
CA ALA A 83 6.52 -3.45 -4.12
C ALA A 83 7.54 -4.53 -4.46
N ILE A 84 7.26 -5.33 -5.50
CA ILE A 84 8.18 -6.35 -6.01
C ILE A 84 9.46 -5.71 -6.53
N LEU A 85 9.36 -4.62 -7.30
CA LEU A 85 10.51 -3.97 -7.94
C LEU A 85 11.42 -3.26 -6.94
N CYS A 86 10.88 -2.73 -5.83
CA CYS A 86 11.66 -2.07 -4.79
C CYS A 86 12.07 -2.99 -3.64
N ASN A 87 11.71 -4.29 -3.70
CA ASN A 87 11.90 -5.26 -2.62
C ASN A 87 11.28 -4.77 -1.29
N ALA A 88 10.03 -4.32 -1.35
CA ALA A 88 9.30 -3.93 -0.15
C ALA A 88 9.18 -5.11 0.82
N ASP A 89 9.22 -4.80 2.11
CA ASP A 89 8.98 -5.78 3.17
C ASP A 89 7.48 -6.03 3.35
N SER A 90 6.72 -4.95 3.27
CA SER A 90 5.26 -4.98 3.38
C SER A 90 4.65 -3.82 2.59
N ILE A 91 3.32 -3.83 2.46
CA ILE A 91 2.58 -2.73 1.83
C ILE A 91 1.43 -2.25 2.72
N LEU A 92 1.07 -0.99 2.56
CA LEU A 92 -0.11 -0.36 3.11
C LEU A 92 -1.01 0.09 1.97
N LEU A 93 -2.31 -0.18 2.04
CA LEU A 93 -3.31 0.43 1.16
C LEU A 93 -3.95 1.65 1.83
N ALA A 94 -4.23 2.64 1.03
CA ALA A 94 -5.05 3.76 1.46
C ALA A 94 -5.94 4.25 0.32
N HIS A 95 -7.17 4.63 0.61
CA HIS A 95 -7.98 5.37 -0.33
C HIS A 95 -8.73 6.51 0.36
N ASN A 96 -8.99 7.56 -0.40
CA ASN A 96 -9.75 8.71 0.08
C ASN A 96 -11.20 8.61 -0.34
N HIS A 97 -12.10 9.08 0.53
CA HIS A 97 -13.49 9.35 0.19
C HIS A 97 -13.71 10.88 0.16
N PRO A 98 -13.81 11.50 -1.03
CA PRO A 98 -14.07 12.95 -1.13
C PRO A 98 -15.41 13.37 -0.48
N SER A 99 -16.35 12.44 -0.36
CA SER A 99 -17.62 12.65 0.33
C SER A 99 -17.50 12.84 1.84
N GLY A 100 -16.36 12.47 2.42
CA GLY A 100 -16.15 12.46 3.87
C GLY A 100 -16.70 11.21 4.58
N ALA A 101 -17.27 10.25 3.85
CA ALA A 101 -17.74 8.98 4.41
C ALA A 101 -16.57 8.11 4.87
N LEU A 102 -16.75 7.36 5.95
CA LEU A 102 -15.74 6.42 6.48
C LEU A 102 -16.18 4.94 6.34
N GLU A 103 -17.39 4.70 5.86
CA GLU A 103 -17.90 3.35 5.68
C GLU A 103 -17.12 2.63 4.58
N ALA A 104 -16.53 1.49 4.95
CA ALA A 104 -15.94 0.59 3.99
C ALA A 104 -17.04 -0.07 3.15
N SER A 105 -16.93 -0.01 1.84
CA SER A 105 -17.83 -0.72 0.94
C SER A 105 -17.47 -2.22 0.90
N SER A 106 -18.40 -3.06 0.43
CA SER A 106 -18.08 -4.48 0.19
C SER A 106 -16.92 -4.66 -0.78
N HIS A 107 -16.77 -3.74 -1.73
CA HIS A 107 -15.66 -3.77 -2.68
C HIS A 107 -14.31 -3.49 -2.01
N ASP A 108 -14.27 -2.57 -1.03
CA ASP A 108 -13.05 -2.30 -0.27
C ASP A 108 -12.62 -3.52 0.54
N VAL A 109 -13.58 -4.22 1.14
CA VAL A 109 -13.33 -5.48 1.86
C VAL A 109 -12.86 -6.57 0.90
N ASP A 110 -13.49 -6.72 -0.26
CA ASP A 110 -13.13 -7.74 -1.25
C ASP A 110 -11.72 -7.53 -1.80
N ILE A 111 -11.35 -6.30 -2.18
CA ILE A 111 -9.99 -6.02 -2.66
C ILE A 111 -8.97 -6.20 -1.56
N THR A 112 -9.29 -5.82 -0.32
CA THR A 112 -8.41 -6.01 0.83
C THR A 112 -8.10 -7.48 1.07
N ASN A 113 -9.14 -8.34 1.08
CA ASN A 113 -8.97 -9.79 1.25
C ASN A 113 -8.12 -10.39 0.12
N ARG A 114 -8.36 -10.00 -1.14
CA ARG A 114 -7.53 -10.43 -2.28
C ARG A 114 -6.07 -10.00 -2.12
N MET A 115 -5.83 -8.79 -1.61
CA MET A 115 -4.47 -8.30 -1.38
C MET A 115 -3.77 -9.04 -0.24
N ILE A 116 -4.49 -9.36 0.84
CA ILE A 116 -3.97 -10.19 1.94
C ILE A 116 -3.51 -11.56 1.40
N GLU A 117 -4.35 -12.24 0.62
CA GLU A 117 -4.02 -13.53 0.01
C GLU A 117 -2.80 -13.44 -0.91
N CYS A 118 -2.76 -12.43 -1.78
CA CYS A 118 -1.62 -12.21 -2.67
C CYS A 118 -0.35 -11.89 -1.88
N GLY A 119 -0.43 -11.10 -0.82
CA GLY A 119 0.69 -10.78 0.06
C GLY A 119 1.31 -12.01 0.70
N ARG A 120 0.49 -12.95 1.15
CA ARG A 120 0.95 -14.25 1.68
C ARG A 120 1.76 -15.05 0.66
N ILE A 121 1.29 -15.10 -0.58
CA ILE A 121 1.97 -15.82 -1.66
C ILE A 121 3.28 -15.15 -2.05
N LEU A 122 3.30 -13.81 -2.10
CA LEU A 122 4.46 -13.03 -2.52
C LEU A 122 5.50 -12.83 -1.39
N GLY A 123 5.14 -13.10 -0.13
CA GLY A 123 5.97 -12.77 1.02
C GLY A 123 6.09 -11.26 1.26
N ILE A 124 5.09 -10.48 0.82
CA ILE A 124 4.98 -9.03 0.99
C ILE A 124 3.60 -8.76 1.60
N PRO A 125 3.43 -8.86 2.92
CA PRO A 125 2.13 -8.76 3.55
C PRO A 125 1.51 -7.37 3.42
N LEU A 126 0.18 -7.32 3.35
CA LEU A 126 -0.60 -6.11 3.52
C LEU A 126 -0.75 -5.84 5.03
N VAL A 127 -0.21 -4.70 5.49
CA VAL A 127 -0.24 -4.37 6.93
C VAL A 127 -1.53 -3.71 7.37
N ASP A 128 -2.16 -2.91 6.51
CA ASP A 128 -3.47 -2.31 6.76
C ASP A 128 -4.08 -1.78 5.45
N HIS A 129 -5.36 -1.44 5.53
CA HIS A 129 -6.08 -0.66 4.53
C HIS A 129 -6.81 0.49 5.23
N VAL A 130 -6.42 1.73 4.94
CA VAL A 130 -6.91 2.93 5.60
C VAL A 130 -7.81 3.74 4.66
N ILE A 131 -9.00 4.07 5.13
CA ILE A 131 -9.93 5.00 4.45
C ILE A 131 -9.73 6.38 5.03
N ILE A 132 -9.48 7.38 4.19
CA ILE A 132 -9.29 8.78 4.59
C ILE A 132 -10.49 9.60 4.16
N ALA A 133 -11.12 10.27 5.12
CA ALA A 133 -12.31 11.11 4.88
C ALA A 133 -11.93 12.48 4.35
N GLY A 134 -11.56 12.58 3.08
CA GLY A 134 -11.29 13.85 2.38
C GLY A 134 -10.45 14.83 3.22
N TYR A 135 -10.94 16.05 3.35
CA TYR A 135 -10.27 17.15 4.04
C TYR A 135 -10.43 17.16 5.57
N THR A 136 -11.19 16.22 6.15
CA THR A 136 -11.49 16.23 7.60
C THR A 136 -10.36 15.71 8.47
N GLY A 137 -9.44 14.92 7.88
CA GLY A 137 -8.40 14.20 8.60
C GLY A 137 -8.91 12.99 9.41
N MET A 138 -10.22 12.72 9.37
CA MET A 138 -10.77 11.49 9.93
C MET A 138 -10.40 10.29 9.06
N TYR A 139 -10.25 9.16 9.68
CA TYR A 139 -9.88 7.92 8.98
C TYR A 139 -10.58 6.71 9.59
N ARG A 140 -10.49 5.61 8.88
CA ARG A 140 -10.89 4.28 9.33
C ARG A 140 -9.83 3.27 8.92
N SER A 141 -9.40 2.42 9.84
CA SER A 141 -8.53 1.27 9.58
C SER A 141 -9.38 0.00 9.49
N LEU A 142 -9.27 -0.73 8.39
CA LEU A 142 -9.97 -2.00 8.23
C LEU A 142 -9.38 -3.08 9.14
N ARG A 143 -8.10 -2.94 9.50
CA ARG A 143 -7.42 -3.82 10.45
C ARG A 143 -7.93 -3.61 11.87
N GLU A 144 -7.99 -2.36 12.36
CA GLU A 144 -8.47 -2.04 13.72
C GLU A 144 -9.94 -2.40 13.91
N ASP A 145 -10.75 -2.22 12.88
CA ASP A 145 -12.15 -2.56 12.88
C ASP A 145 -12.42 -4.07 12.66
N HIS A 146 -11.37 -4.87 12.51
CA HIS A 146 -11.46 -6.31 12.27
C HIS A 146 -12.36 -6.69 11.07
N LEU A 147 -12.36 -5.87 10.02
CA LEU A 147 -13.15 -6.11 8.82
C LEU A 147 -12.51 -7.15 7.89
N CYS A 148 -11.21 -7.38 8.03
CA CYS A 148 -10.45 -8.37 7.27
C CYS A 148 -9.45 -9.06 8.20
N ASP A 149 -9.00 -10.25 7.81
CA ASP A 149 -8.06 -11.07 8.59
C ASP A 149 -6.61 -10.76 8.18
N PHE A 150 -6.11 -9.63 8.64
CA PHE A 150 -4.71 -9.24 8.44
C PHE A 150 -3.75 -10.14 9.23
N GLU A 151 -2.64 -10.52 8.62
CA GLU A 151 -1.55 -11.16 9.36
C GLU A 151 -0.99 -10.19 10.42
N GLN A 152 -0.55 -10.76 11.56
CA GLN A 152 0.18 -9.97 12.55
C GLN A 152 1.59 -9.70 12.00
N VAL A 153 1.73 -8.58 11.31
CA VAL A 153 3.03 -8.05 10.91
C VAL A 153 3.53 -7.16 12.04
N ASP A 154 4.51 -7.64 12.80
CA ASP A 154 5.17 -6.82 13.82
C ASP A 154 6.26 -5.98 13.16
N LEU A 155 5.92 -4.77 12.78
CA LEU A 155 6.85 -3.81 12.19
C LEU A 155 7.97 -3.39 13.17
N SER A 156 7.83 -3.66 14.48
CA SER A 156 8.84 -3.35 15.49
C SER A 156 9.94 -4.42 15.57
N MET A 157 9.60 -5.69 15.32
CA MET A 157 10.53 -6.82 15.44
C MET A 157 11.41 -7.04 14.22
N ALA A 158 10.93 -6.71 13.02
CA ALA A 158 11.68 -6.93 11.77
C ALA A 158 13.01 -6.16 11.71
N ALA A 159 13.10 -5.01 12.38
CA ALA A 159 14.33 -4.20 12.44
C ALA A 159 15.44 -4.86 13.32
N GLU A 160 15.07 -5.55 14.41
CA GLU A 160 16.03 -6.18 15.30
C GLU A 160 16.59 -7.50 14.75
N GLU A 161 15.77 -8.32 14.11
CA GLU A 161 16.22 -9.59 13.53
C GLU A 161 17.16 -9.40 12.34
N ARG A 162 16.87 -8.43 11.46
CA ARG A 162 17.77 -8.13 10.32
C ARG A 162 19.09 -7.48 10.75
N SER A 163 19.11 -6.68 11.82
CA SER A 163 20.37 -6.16 12.38
C SER A 163 21.29 -7.28 12.84
N ARG A 164 20.75 -8.38 13.36
CA ARG A 164 21.50 -9.58 13.73
C ARG A 164 22.01 -10.38 12.51
N TYR A 165 21.31 -10.32 11.38
CA TYR A 165 21.72 -11.01 10.14
C TYR A 165 22.80 -10.25 9.37
N MET A 166 22.78 -8.92 9.42
CA MET A 166 23.79 -8.06 8.78
C MET A 166 25.08 -7.91 9.60
N ALA A 167 25.08 -8.31 10.87
CA ALA A 167 26.25 -8.28 11.76
C ALA A 167 27.06 -9.58 11.78
N LYS A 168 26.73 -10.53 10.91
CA LYS A 168 27.48 -11.78 10.66
C LYS A 168 28.09 -11.77 9.26
#